data_0fa9d67ddfa05d0453bab82bf5a6f119
#
_entry.id   0fa9d67ddfa05d0453bab82bf5a6f119
#
_cell.length_a   1.000
_cell.length_b   1.000
_cell.length_c   1.000
_cell.angle_alpha   90.00
_cell.angle_beta   90.00
_cell.angle_gamma   90.00
#
_symmetry.space_group_name_H-M   'P 1'
#
loop_
_entity.id
_entity.type
_entity.pdbx_description
1 polymer ?
#
loop_
_entity_poly.entity_id
_entity_poly.type
_entity_poly.pdbx_seq_one_letter_code
_entity_poly.pdbx_strand_id
1 'polypeptide(L)'
;MKNKLAAIEGILFSMGTSVTRRQLMEALEIDDEQFDELIKLLQTEYDKEERGIRLLELDDAYQLCTKTEYYGSLIRIVNHPKKPRLT
;
A
#
# COMPACT_ATOMS: atom_id res chain seq x y z
N MET A 1 -18.95 6.67 5.98
CA MET A 1 -18.54 5.35 6.26
C MET A 1 -17.21 5.33 6.93
N LYS A 2 -17.16 4.81 8.10
CA LYS A 2 -15.96 4.89 8.88
C LYS A 2 -14.82 4.00 8.48
N ASN A 3 -15.07 3.05 7.63
CA ASN A 3 -14.02 2.14 7.25
C ASN A 3 -13.38 2.43 5.90
N LYS A 4 -13.43 3.68 5.47
CA LYS A 4 -12.82 4.01 4.18
C LYS A 4 -11.33 3.85 4.21
N LEU A 5 -10.69 4.03 5.36
CA LEU A 5 -9.27 3.78 5.49
C LEU A 5 -8.96 2.31 5.21
N ALA A 6 -9.74 1.44 5.81
CA ALA A 6 -9.57 0.00 5.60
C ALA A 6 -9.85 -0.36 4.16
N ALA A 7 -10.81 0.31 3.54
CA ALA A 7 -11.14 0.05 2.15
C ALA A 7 -9.99 0.40 1.23
N ILE A 8 -9.34 1.53 1.45
CA ILE A 8 -8.19 1.93 0.65
C ILE A 8 -7.08 0.89 0.81
N GLU A 9 -6.81 0.51 2.05
CA GLU A 9 -5.77 -0.47 2.32
C GLU A 9 -6.06 -1.78 1.60
N GLY A 10 -7.28 -2.26 1.68
CA GLY A 10 -7.66 -3.51 1.05
C GLY A 10 -7.54 -3.45 -0.46
N ILE A 11 -7.93 -2.33 -1.06
CA ILE A 11 -7.84 -2.17 -2.50
C ILE A 11 -6.38 -2.18 -2.93
N LEU A 12 -5.54 -1.41 -2.25
CA LEU A 12 -4.13 -1.33 -2.61
C LEU A 12 -3.43 -2.66 -2.42
N PHE A 13 -3.78 -3.38 -1.37
CA PHE A 13 -3.20 -4.68 -1.11
C PHE A 13 -3.60 -5.67 -2.21
N SER A 14 -4.88 -5.67 -2.57
CA SER A 14 -5.38 -6.61 -3.58
C SER A 14 -4.84 -6.34 -4.96
N MET A 15 -4.67 -5.07 -5.30
CA MET A 15 -4.22 -4.73 -6.64
C MET A 15 -2.76 -5.09 -6.86
N GLY A 16 -1.93 -4.94 -5.85
CA GLY A 16 -0.52 -5.27 -5.97
C GLY A 16 0.30 -4.36 -6.85
N THR A 17 -0.35 -3.41 -7.51
CA THR A 17 0.33 -2.43 -8.35
C THR A 17 -0.23 -1.07 -7.98
N SER A 18 0.26 -0.01 -8.62
CA SER A 18 -0.22 1.31 -8.30
C SER A 18 -1.67 1.49 -8.74
N VAL A 19 -2.41 2.27 -7.96
CA VAL A 19 -3.81 2.58 -8.25
C VAL A 19 -3.92 4.10 -8.24
N THR A 20 -4.57 4.66 -9.24
CA THR A 20 -4.62 6.11 -9.35
C THR A 20 -5.55 6.72 -8.31
N ARG A 21 -5.27 7.98 -8.02
CA ARG A 21 -6.09 8.77 -7.12
C ARG A 21 -7.54 8.74 -7.58
N ARG A 22 -7.75 8.93 -8.87
CA ARG A 22 -9.10 8.96 -9.41
C ARG A 22 -9.83 7.63 -9.18
N GLN A 23 -9.14 6.52 -9.42
CA GLN A 23 -9.74 5.21 -9.22
C GLN A 23 -10.18 5.02 -7.77
N LEU A 24 -9.33 5.43 -6.85
CA LEU A 24 -9.66 5.29 -5.43
C LEU A 24 -10.81 6.19 -5.04
N MET A 25 -10.81 7.42 -5.52
CA MET A 25 -11.88 8.35 -5.19
C MET A 25 -13.21 7.89 -5.73
N GLU A 26 -13.21 7.35 -6.95
CA GLU A 26 -14.45 6.86 -7.54
C GLU A 26 -14.95 5.62 -6.82
N ALA A 27 -14.04 4.73 -6.48
CA ALA A 27 -14.44 3.51 -5.79
C ALA A 27 -15.06 3.78 -4.43
N LEU A 28 -14.56 4.81 -3.75
CA LEU A 28 -15.03 5.14 -2.42
C LEU A 28 -16.06 6.24 -2.39
N GLU A 29 -16.32 6.86 -3.55
CA GLU A 29 -17.30 7.94 -3.68
C GLU A 29 -16.97 9.08 -2.70
N ILE A 30 -15.75 9.55 -2.76
CA ILE A 30 -15.30 10.65 -1.90
C ILE A 30 -14.68 11.73 -2.76
N ASP A 31 -14.57 12.92 -2.18
CA ASP A 31 -13.99 14.04 -2.90
C ASP A 31 -12.52 14.21 -2.55
N ASP A 32 -11.87 15.19 -3.17
CA ASP A 32 -10.44 15.41 -2.99
C ASP A 32 -10.06 15.66 -1.54
N GLU A 33 -10.84 16.44 -0.86
CA GLU A 33 -10.54 16.79 0.52
C GLU A 33 -10.58 15.57 1.43
N GLN A 34 -11.59 14.75 1.26
CA GLN A 34 -11.73 13.54 2.04
C GLN A 34 -10.60 12.58 1.72
N PHE A 35 -10.25 12.49 0.44
CA PHE A 35 -9.17 11.61 0.02
C PHE A 35 -7.85 12.03 0.64
N ASP A 36 -7.55 13.32 0.61
CA ASP A 36 -6.29 13.81 1.16
C ASP A 36 -6.18 13.52 2.64
N GLU A 37 -7.28 13.63 3.36
CA GLU A 37 -7.30 13.33 4.78
C GLU A 37 -7.03 11.87 5.03
N LEU A 38 -7.66 11.00 4.24
CA LEU A 38 -7.49 9.56 4.41
C LEU A 38 -6.06 9.14 4.10
N ILE A 39 -5.48 9.69 3.04
CA ILE A 39 -4.11 9.36 2.68
C ILE A 39 -3.13 9.79 3.78
N LYS A 40 -3.37 10.96 4.34
CA LYS A 40 -2.52 11.45 5.41
C LYS A 40 -2.58 10.52 6.62
N LEU A 41 -3.75 10.04 6.96
CA LEU A 41 -3.92 9.12 8.08
C LEU A 41 -3.21 7.79 7.78
N LEU A 42 -3.33 7.30 6.55
CA LEU A 42 -2.65 6.07 6.18
C LEU A 42 -1.14 6.21 6.25
N GLN A 43 -0.62 7.32 5.76
CA GLN A 43 0.81 7.53 5.80
C GLN A 43 1.33 7.59 7.23
N THR A 44 0.57 8.22 8.11
CA THR A 44 0.94 8.27 9.52
C THR A 44 0.97 6.88 10.12
N GLU A 45 -0.02 6.06 9.76
CA GLU A 45 -0.09 4.72 10.30
C GLU A 45 1.09 3.87 9.83
N TYR A 46 1.43 3.96 8.54
CA TYR A 46 2.51 3.15 8.00
C TYR A 46 3.90 3.68 8.33
N ASP A 47 3.98 4.91 8.84
CA ASP A 47 5.26 5.44 9.26
C ASP A 47 5.69 4.87 10.60
N LYS A 48 4.79 4.20 11.30
CA LYS A 48 5.12 3.62 12.58
C LYS A 48 6.16 2.54 12.43
N GLU A 49 7.05 2.47 13.39
CA GLU A 49 8.17 1.56 13.33
C GLU A 49 7.75 0.10 13.27
N GLU A 50 6.62 -0.23 13.85
CA GLU A 50 6.17 -1.61 13.86
C GLU A 50 5.49 -2.02 12.56
N ARG A 51 5.41 -1.12 11.57
CA ARG A 51 4.83 -1.48 10.29
C ARG A 51 5.91 -1.83 9.29
N GLY A 52 5.71 -2.92 8.57
CA GLY A 52 6.69 -3.38 7.58
C GLY A 52 6.44 -2.86 6.19
N ILE A 53 5.31 -2.21 5.95
CA ILE A 53 5.00 -1.67 4.62
C ILE A 53 4.85 -0.17 4.69
N ARG A 54 4.91 0.45 3.54
CA ARG A 54 4.72 1.90 3.45
C ARG A 54 3.84 2.22 2.25
N LEU A 55 3.27 3.41 2.29
CA LEU A 55 2.42 3.88 1.20
C LEU A 55 3.30 4.71 0.27
N LEU A 56 3.51 4.20 -0.93
CA LEU A 56 4.32 4.89 -1.92
C LEU A 56 3.42 5.78 -2.75
N GLU A 57 3.78 7.05 -2.84
CA GLU A 57 3.02 7.99 -3.64
C GLU A 57 3.79 8.27 -4.92
N LEU A 58 3.19 7.88 -6.04
CA LEU A 58 3.74 8.17 -7.35
C LEU A 58 2.94 9.34 -7.87
N ASP A 59 3.31 9.91 -9.00
CA ASP A 59 2.62 11.08 -9.51
C ASP A 59 1.18 11.20 -9.07
N ASP A 60 0.32 10.42 -9.62
CA ASP A 60 -1.09 10.52 -9.36
C ASP A 60 -1.62 9.17 -8.93
N ALA A 61 -0.77 8.38 -8.32
CA ALA A 61 -1.11 7.00 -7.97
C ALA A 61 -0.47 6.62 -6.66
N TYR A 62 -0.97 5.53 -6.08
CA TYR A 62 -0.51 5.06 -4.79
C TYR A 62 -0.31 3.56 -4.82
N GLN A 63 0.59 3.07 -4.01
CA GLN A 63 0.91 1.65 -3.99
C GLN A 63 1.48 1.30 -2.63
N LEU A 64 1.13 0.12 -2.12
CA LEU A 64 1.74 -0.37 -0.89
C LEU A 64 3.00 -1.12 -1.26
N CYS A 65 4.06 -0.92 -0.52
CA CYS A 65 5.30 -1.64 -0.77
C CYS A 65 6.04 -1.86 0.54
N THR A 66 6.97 -2.81 0.51
CA THR A 66 7.76 -3.13 1.68
C THR A 66 8.70 -1.99 2.00
N LYS A 67 8.91 -1.71 3.29
CA LYS A 67 9.89 -0.71 3.68
C LYS A 67 11.28 -1.24 3.33
N THR A 68 12.15 -0.36 2.87
CA THR A 68 13.46 -0.76 2.37
C THR A 68 14.30 -1.47 3.43
N GLU A 69 14.08 -1.13 4.69
CA GLU A 69 14.86 -1.74 5.77
C GLU A 69 14.59 -3.24 5.92
N TYR A 70 13.53 -3.73 5.28
CA TYR A 70 13.23 -5.16 5.36
C TYR A 70 13.53 -5.90 4.06
N TYR A 71 14.14 -5.23 3.09
CA TYR A 71 14.45 -5.86 1.81
C TYR A 71 15.42 -7.03 1.99
N GLY A 72 16.35 -6.92 2.94
CA GLY A 72 17.29 -7.99 3.16
C GLY A 72 16.61 -9.30 3.51
N SER A 73 15.60 -9.22 4.40
CA SER A 73 14.87 -10.41 4.78
C SER A 73 14.02 -10.94 3.64
N LEU A 74 13.42 -10.02 2.88
CA LEU A 74 12.59 -10.40 1.77
C LEU A 74 13.39 -11.14 0.70
N ILE A 75 14.57 -10.63 0.39
CA ILE A 75 15.41 -11.24 -0.63
C ILE A 75 15.83 -12.64 -0.25
N ARG A 76 16.04 -12.91 1.03
CA ARG A 76 16.39 -14.23 1.47
C ARG A 76 15.34 -15.25 1.10
N ILE A 77 14.08 -14.86 1.15
CA ILE A 77 12.99 -15.75 0.81
C ILE A 77 12.84 -15.85 -0.70
N VAL A 78 12.83 -14.74 -1.37
CA VAL A 78 12.57 -14.68 -2.80
C VAL A 78 13.67 -15.37 -3.59
N ASN A 79 14.92 -15.20 -3.18
CA ASN A 79 16.03 -15.77 -3.93
C ASN A 79 16.54 -17.08 -3.38
N HIS A 80 15.77 -17.74 -2.51
CA HIS A 80 16.20 -18.97 -1.92
C HIS A 80 16.20 -20.06 -2.99
N PRO A 81 17.32 -20.64 -3.27
CA PRO A 81 17.40 -21.57 -4.41
C PRO A 81 16.60 -22.83 -4.27
N LYS A 82 16.26 -23.20 -3.08
CA LYS A 82 15.48 -24.38 -2.94
C LYS A 82 14.08 -24.17 -3.21
N LYS A 83 13.65 -23.02 -3.41
CA LYS A 83 12.28 -22.85 -3.61
C LYS A 83 11.99 -23.27 -4.95
N PRO A 84 11.64 -24.26 -5.15
CA PRO A 84 11.38 -24.64 -6.50
C PRO A 84 10.02 -24.21 -6.92
N ARG A 85 10.20 -24.01 -6.65
CA ARG A 85 9.38 -23.81 -7.16
C ARG A 85 8.42 -24.02 -7.42
N LEU A 86 8.15 -23.61 -7.27
CA LEU A 86 7.39 -23.63 -7.59
C LEU A 86 6.96 -23.93 -8.41
N THR A 87 7.20 -24.16 -8.72
CA THR A 87 6.85 -24.32 -9.61
C THR A 87 6.47 -24.39 -9.83
#